data_58e84fbd3583102cfd3d29f455e2727f
#
_entry.id   58e84fbd3583102cfd3d29f455e2727f
#
_cell.length_a   1.000
_cell.length_b   1.000
_cell.length_c   1.000
_cell.angle_alpha   90.00
_cell.angle_beta   90.00
_cell.angle_gamma   90.00
#
_symmetry.space_group_name_H-M   'P 1'
#
loop_
_entity.id
_entity.type
_entity.pdbx_description
1 polymer ?
#
loop_
_entity_poly.entity_id
_entity_poly.type
_entity_poly.pdbx_seq_one_letter_code
_entity_poly.pdbx_strand_id
1 'polypeptide(L)'
;MIITRTPFRMSFFGGGTDMPEFFNEHGGSVISTTFDKYCYVTARHLPRFFDYSTELVYSRIERVSDPSELEHPAVRNAMQMLDMREMRITYEADLPARSGLGTSSSFAVGMLNAFHCMKGTYASKDRLAREAIKLERELCAEAGGWQDQIAAAFGGLNRIDFAEGDFSVRPIVISPERKRELNSNLMMF
;
A
#
# COMPACT_ATOMS: atom_id res chain seq x y z
N MET A 1 -6.50 2.63 -19.27
CA MET A 1 -6.62 3.28 -17.95
C MET A 1 -6.93 2.19 -16.94
N ILE A 2 -6.20 2.16 -15.84
CA ILE A 2 -6.38 1.25 -14.70
C ILE A 2 -6.78 2.09 -13.49
N ILE A 3 -7.74 1.60 -12.72
CA ILE A 3 -8.12 2.18 -11.43
C ILE A 3 -7.98 1.07 -10.40
N THR A 4 -7.17 1.28 -9.38
CA THR A 4 -7.06 0.38 -8.23
C THR A 4 -7.76 1.00 -7.02
N ARG A 5 -8.37 0.14 -6.22
CA ARG A 5 -9.00 0.49 -4.95
C ARG A 5 -8.38 -0.37 -3.86
N THR A 6 -7.65 0.25 -2.95
CA THR A 6 -6.91 -0.43 -1.90
C THR A 6 -7.45 -0.02 -0.53
N PRO A 7 -7.83 -0.96 0.34
CA PRO A 7 -8.40 -0.62 1.63
C PRO A 7 -7.36 -0.08 2.61
N PHE A 8 -7.81 0.75 3.55
CA PHE A 8 -7.04 1.10 4.73
C PHE A 8 -7.12 0.00 5.78
N ARG A 9 -6.18 0.01 6.74
CA ARG A 9 -6.09 -1.00 7.78
C ARG A 9 -6.27 -0.39 9.17
N MET A 10 -6.77 -1.22 10.07
CA MET A 10 -6.79 -1.00 11.51
C MET A 10 -6.11 -2.18 12.18
N SER A 11 -5.15 -1.91 13.07
CA SER A 11 -4.43 -2.92 13.84
C SER A 11 -5.01 -2.98 15.25
N PHE A 12 -5.39 -4.17 15.68
CA PHE A 12 -5.96 -4.37 17.02
C PHE A 12 -4.87 -4.70 18.04
N PHE A 13 -3.94 -5.60 17.69
CA PHE A 13 -2.93 -6.13 18.60
C PHE A 13 -1.63 -6.38 17.86
N GLY A 14 -0.52 -6.30 18.60
CA GLY A 14 0.80 -6.70 18.15
C GLY A 14 1.59 -5.62 17.41
N GLY A 15 1.09 -4.40 17.29
CA GLY A 15 1.83 -3.30 16.68
C GLY A 15 3.19 -3.09 17.36
N GLY A 16 4.23 -2.88 16.53
CA GLY A 16 5.62 -2.83 16.97
C GLY A 16 6.35 -4.16 16.88
N THR A 17 5.65 -5.30 17.01
CA THR A 17 6.28 -6.62 16.81
C THR A 17 6.50 -6.96 15.31
N ASP A 18 6.02 -6.11 14.42
CA ASP A 18 6.21 -6.15 12.98
C ASP A 18 7.46 -5.39 12.49
N MET A 19 8.23 -4.83 13.43
CA MET A 19 9.52 -4.18 13.16
C MET A 19 10.60 -5.23 12.96
N PRO A 20 11.43 -5.17 11.88
CA PRO A 20 12.49 -6.15 11.60
C PRO A 20 13.45 -6.34 12.75
N GLU A 21 13.79 -5.26 13.47
CA GLU A 21 14.69 -5.30 14.62
C GLU A 21 14.14 -6.15 15.77
N PHE A 22 12.80 -6.25 15.88
CA PHE A 22 12.15 -7.05 16.90
C PHE A 22 11.90 -8.48 16.42
N PHE A 23 11.24 -8.66 15.25
CA PHE A 23 10.79 -10.00 14.86
C PHE A 23 11.92 -10.93 14.41
N ASN A 24 13.05 -10.41 13.97
CA ASN A 24 14.20 -11.24 13.63
C ASN A 24 14.82 -11.96 14.85
N GLU A 25 14.66 -11.36 16.05
CA GLU A 25 15.18 -11.96 17.30
C GLU A 25 14.09 -12.71 18.07
N HIS A 26 12.87 -12.22 18.07
CA HIS A 26 11.81 -12.67 18.99
C HIS A 26 10.59 -13.25 18.27
N GLY A 27 10.54 -13.16 16.94
CA GLY A 27 9.30 -13.32 16.21
C GLY A 27 8.32 -12.20 16.47
N GLY A 28 7.27 -12.13 15.66
CA GLY A 28 6.23 -11.10 15.81
C GLY A 28 4.89 -11.60 15.35
N SER A 29 3.82 -10.97 15.83
CA SER A 29 2.47 -11.29 15.37
C SER A 29 1.55 -10.10 15.51
N VAL A 30 0.77 -9.82 14.47
CA VAL A 30 -0.20 -8.71 14.43
C VAL A 30 -1.57 -9.27 14.06
N ILE A 31 -2.61 -8.76 14.73
CA ILE A 31 -4.01 -8.96 14.31
C ILE A 31 -4.52 -7.64 13.78
N SER A 32 -4.88 -7.62 12.50
CA SER A 32 -5.38 -6.43 11.82
C SER A 32 -6.57 -6.75 10.92
N THR A 33 -7.36 -5.74 10.64
CA THR A 33 -8.43 -5.78 9.65
C THR A 33 -8.34 -4.62 8.68
N THR A 34 -8.85 -4.83 7.48
CA THR A 34 -9.18 -3.71 6.59
C THR A 34 -10.66 -3.33 6.77
N PHE A 35 -10.99 -2.09 6.41
CA PHE A 35 -12.35 -1.56 6.53
C PHE A 35 -12.77 -0.80 5.26
N ASP A 36 -13.99 -0.31 5.21
CA ASP A 36 -14.65 0.24 4.03
C ASP A 36 -14.27 1.69 3.69
N LYS A 37 -13.00 2.04 3.90
CA LYS A 37 -12.37 3.26 3.41
C LYS A 37 -11.18 2.89 2.55
N TYR A 38 -10.98 3.62 1.48
CA TYR A 38 -10.09 3.21 0.40
C TYR A 38 -9.19 4.33 -0.08
N CYS A 39 -8.06 3.91 -0.60
CA CYS A 39 -7.19 4.66 -1.46
C CYS A 39 -7.50 4.28 -2.91
N TYR A 40 -7.61 5.25 -3.79
CA TYR A 40 -7.82 5.08 -5.22
C TYR A 40 -6.59 5.60 -5.96
N VAL A 41 -6.04 4.76 -6.84
CA VAL A 41 -4.98 5.17 -7.75
C VAL A 41 -5.46 4.95 -9.17
N THR A 42 -5.48 6.02 -9.95
CA THR A 42 -5.73 5.95 -11.39
C THR A 42 -4.41 6.07 -12.13
N ALA A 43 -4.13 5.12 -13.02
CA ALA A 43 -2.94 5.13 -13.88
C ALA A 43 -3.34 4.98 -15.34
N ARG A 44 -2.74 5.80 -16.22
CA ARG A 44 -2.89 5.69 -17.67
C ARG A 44 -1.64 6.17 -18.38
N HIS A 45 -1.45 5.73 -19.61
CA HIS A 45 -0.42 6.34 -20.47
C HIS A 45 -0.79 7.79 -20.77
N LEU A 46 0.22 8.65 -20.71
CA LEU A 46 0.10 10.05 -21.08
C LEU A 46 0.35 10.18 -22.60
N PRO A 47 -0.55 10.84 -23.34
CA PRO A 47 -0.32 11.10 -24.77
C PRO A 47 0.90 12.02 -25.00
N ARG A 48 1.67 11.75 -26.06
CA ARG A 48 2.93 12.46 -26.37
C ARG A 48 2.78 13.88 -26.94
N PHE A 49 1.59 14.46 -26.88
CA PHE A 49 1.39 15.85 -27.34
C PHE A 49 1.55 16.89 -26.23
N PHE A 50 1.86 16.45 -25.00
CA PHE A 50 2.21 17.36 -23.90
C PHE A 50 3.71 17.63 -23.86
N ASP A 51 4.10 18.80 -23.31
CA ASP A 51 5.49 19.18 -23.12
C ASP A 51 6.19 18.43 -21.98
N TYR A 52 5.50 17.53 -21.30
CA TYR A 52 5.97 16.69 -20.21
C TYR A 52 5.56 15.22 -20.46
N SER A 53 6.35 14.30 -19.93
CA SER A 53 6.11 12.86 -20.10
C SER A 53 5.36 12.22 -18.94
N THR A 54 5.40 12.82 -17.77
CA THR A 54 4.79 12.26 -16.55
C THR A 54 4.03 13.35 -15.79
N GLU A 55 2.81 13.03 -15.39
CA GLU A 55 1.98 13.88 -14.54
C GLU A 55 1.50 13.08 -13.32
N LEU A 56 1.81 13.59 -12.14
CA LEU A 56 1.33 13.08 -10.86
C LEU A 56 0.40 14.10 -10.21
N VAL A 57 -0.83 13.66 -9.89
CA VAL A 57 -1.86 14.48 -9.24
C VAL A 57 -2.20 13.87 -7.88
N TYR A 58 -1.94 14.63 -6.82
CA TYR A 58 -2.28 14.32 -5.43
C TYR A 58 -2.65 15.63 -4.71
N SER A 59 -2.16 15.94 -3.52
CA SER A 59 -2.30 17.27 -2.91
C SER A 59 -1.60 18.39 -3.71
N ARG A 60 -0.76 18.00 -4.66
CA ARG A 60 -0.06 18.85 -5.63
C ARG A 60 -0.18 18.27 -7.02
N ILE A 61 0.25 19.02 -8.02
CA ILE A 61 0.42 18.53 -9.39
C ILE A 61 1.89 18.66 -9.75
N GLU A 62 2.51 17.52 -10.05
CA GLU A 62 3.88 17.47 -10.56
C GLU A 62 3.82 17.10 -12.05
N ARG A 63 4.56 17.84 -12.88
CA ARG A 63 4.73 17.59 -14.32
C ARG A 63 6.21 17.59 -14.63
N VAL A 64 6.71 16.47 -15.09
CA VAL A 64 8.15 16.26 -15.32
C VAL A 64 8.40 15.62 -16.67
N SER A 65 9.60 15.84 -17.22
CA SER A 65 10.03 15.22 -18.47
C SER A 65 10.64 13.83 -18.25
N ASP A 66 11.22 13.58 -17.07
CA ASP A 66 11.71 12.26 -16.66
C ASP A 66 11.17 11.89 -15.26
N PRO A 67 10.75 10.64 -15.02
CA PRO A 67 10.24 10.20 -13.72
C PRO A 67 11.20 10.41 -12.54
N SER A 68 12.53 10.51 -12.80
CA SER A 68 13.53 10.78 -11.77
C SER A 68 13.41 12.18 -11.14
N GLU A 69 12.76 13.11 -11.84
CA GLU A 69 12.54 14.49 -11.40
C GLU A 69 11.34 14.64 -10.44
N LEU A 70 10.53 13.58 -10.28
CA LEU A 70 9.39 13.62 -9.35
C LEU A 70 9.86 13.87 -7.91
N GLU A 71 9.21 14.81 -7.24
CA GLU A 71 9.46 15.10 -5.81
C GLU A 71 8.93 13.98 -4.91
N HIS A 72 7.79 13.37 -5.27
CA HIS A 72 7.17 12.31 -4.49
C HIS A 72 8.01 11.02 -4.51
N PRO A 73 8.70 10.65 -3.39
CA PRO A 73 9.71 9.60 -3.42
C PRO A 73 9.14 8.22 -3.76
N ALA A 74 7.97 7.86 -3.22
CA ALA A 74 7.37 6.56 -3.49
C ALA A 74 6.99 6.39 -4.98
N VAL A 75 6.45 7.44 -5.62
CA VAL A 75 6.09 7.38 -7.05
C VAL A 75 7.34 7.29 -7.90
N ARG A 76 8.33 8.15 -7.64
CA ARG A 76 9.62 8.13 -8.34
C ARG A 76 10.27 6.76 -8.29
N ASN A 77 10.42 6.20 -7.08
CA ASN A 77 11.08 4.92 -6.87
C ASN A 77 10.28 3.75 -7.47
N ALA A 78 8.94 3.76 -7.37
CA ALA A 78 8.09 2.73 -7.97
C ALA A 78 8.16 2.77 -9.51
N MET A 79 8.16 3.96 -10.13
CA MET A 79 8.32 4.10 -11.57
C MET A 79 9.67 3.58 -12.05
N GLN A 80 10.74 3.87 -11.31
CA GLN A 80 12.09 3.34 -11.60
C GLN A 80 12.15 1.82 -11.42
N MET A 81 11.63 1.29 -10.29
CA MET A 81 11.63 -0.13 -9.98
C MET A 81 10.91 -0.97 -11.03
N LEU A 82 9.81 -0.45 -11.59
CA LEU A 82 8.99 -1.15 -12.57
C LEU A 82 9.19 -0.63 -14.00
N ASP A 83 10.19 0.22 -14.25
CA ASP A 83 10.46 0.85 -15.56
C ASP A 83 9.18 1.42 -16.21
N MET A 84 8.48 2.27 -15.47
CA MET A 84 7.27 2.95 -15.93
C MET A 84 7.61 4.33 -16.46
N ARG A 85 7.06 4.67 -17.63
CA ARG A 85 7.29 5.96 -18.31
C ARG A 85 6.01 6.44 -18.97
N GLU A 86 5.97 7.73 -19.30
CA GLU A 86 4.86 8.35 -20.02
C GLU A 86 3.50 8.11 -19.35
N MET A 87 3.43 8.42 -18.05
CA MET A 87 2.29 8.09 -17.20
C MET A 87 1.59 9.34 -16.65
N ARG A 88 0.27 9.26 -16.59
CA ARG A 88 -0.51 10.10 -15.68
C ARG A 88 -1.01 9.24 -14.53
N ILE A 89 -0.71 9.67 -13.31
CA ILE A 89 -1.06 9.01 -12.07
C ILE A 89 -1.88 10.00 -11.23
N THR A 90 -3.04 9.56 -10.74
CA THR A 90 -3.87 10.37 -9.83
C THR A 90 -4.11 9.57 -8.56
N TYR A 91 -3.94 10.22 -7.42
CA TYR A 91 -4.20 9.67 -6.09
C TYR A 91 -5.37 10.39 -5.42
N GLU A 92 -6.33 9.61 -4.96
CA GLU A 92 -7.47 10.05 -4.17
C GLU A 92 -7.69 9.10 -3.00
N ALA A 93 -8.25 9.59 -1.90
CA ALA A 93 -8.43 8.79 -0.69
C ALA A 93 -9.68 9.24 0.09
N ASP A 94 -10.37 8.26 0.69
CA ASP A 94 -11.52 8.53 1.57
C ASP A 94 -11.13 9.15 2.92
N LEU A 95 -9.84 9.06 3.29
CA LEU A 95 -9.30 9.57 4.55
C LEU A 95 -8.06 10.43 4.31
N PRO A 96 -7.80 11.41 5.19
CA PRO A 96 -6.63 12.27 5.06
C PRO A 96 -5.32 11.47 5.26
N ALA A 97 -4.26 11.96 4.64
CA ALA A 97 -2.91 11.46 4.88
C ALA A 97 -2.51 11.61 6.36
N ARG A 98 -1.63 10.74 6.85
CA ARG A 98 -1.12 10.72 8.23
C ARG A 98 -2.20 10.47 9.29
N SER A 99 -3.27 9.79 8.94
CA SER A 99 -4.32 9.37 9.89
C SER A 99 -3.92 8.20 10.80
N GLY A 100 -2.74 7.60 10.63
CA GLY A 100 -2.33 6.40 11.37
C GLY A 100 -3.00 5.10 10.88
N LEU A 101 -3.72 5.14 9.75
CA LEU A 101 -4.53 4.03 9.23
C LEU A 101 -3.88 3.32 8.03
N GLY A 102 -2.56 3.46 7.83
CA GLY A 102 -1.81 2.81 6.76
C GLY A 102 -2.02 3.45 5.38
N THR A 103 -2.29 4.76 5.32
CA THR A 103 -2.60 5.46 4.07
C THR A 103 -1.46 5.43 3.05
N SER A 104 -0.20 5.56 3.49
CA SER A 104 0.99 5.46 2.63
C SER A 104 1.09 4.09 1.97
N SER A 105 1.00 3.03 2.77
CA SER A 105 1.14 1.66 2.29
C SER A 105 -0.03 1.24 1.40
N SER A 106 -1.26 1.70 1.68
CA SER A 106 -2.41 1.48 0.79
C SER A 106 -2.19 2.14 -0.57
N PHE A 107 -1.60 3.35 -0.58
CA PHE A 107 -1.20 4.01 -1.82
C PHE A 107 -0.10 3.23 -2.55
N ALA A 108 0.96 2.82 -1.86
CA ALA A 108 2.07 2.06 -2.46
C ALA A 108 1.58 0.76 -3.09
N VAL A 109 0.77 -0.04 -2.37
CA VAL A 109 0.19 -1.30 -2.88
C VAL A 109 -0.72 -1.04 -4.09
N GLY A 110 -1.60 -0.04 -4.01
CA GLY A 110 -2.51 0.31 -5.10
C GLY A 110 -1.77 0.75 -6.36
N MET A 111 -0.75 1.57 -6.21
CA MET A 111 0.10 2.05 -7.30
C MET A 111 0.88 0.91 -7.97
N LEU A 112 1.54 0.06 -7.18
CA LEU A 112 2.27 -1.10 -7.70
C LEU A 112 1.34 -2.04 -8.47
N ASN A 113 0.15 -2.32 -7.93
CA ASN A 113 -0.86 -3.13 -8.61
C ASN A 113 -1.30 -2.48 -9.94
N ALA A 114 -1.53 -1.17 -9.96
CA ALA A 114 -1.88 -0.45 -11.19
C ALA A 114 -0.76 -0.56 -12.24
N PHE A 115 0.50 -0.43 -11.83
CA PHE A 115 1.66 -0.54 -12.74
C PHE A 115 1.81 -1.96 -13.30
N HIS A 116 1.65 -3.00 -12.48
CA HIS A 116 1.63 -4.38 -12.97
C HIS A 116 0.50 -4.61 -13.99
N CYS A 117 -0.71 -4.12 -13.71
CA CYS A 117 -1.83 -4.21 -14.64
C CYS A 117 -1.54 -3.45 -15.95
N MET A 118 -0.90 -2.26 -15.89
CA MET A 118 -0.50 -1.52 -17.09
C MET A 118 0.52 -2.27 -17.94
N LYS A 119 1.38 -3.08 -17.31
CA LYS A 119 2.36 -3.97 -17.99
C LYS A 119 1.73 -5.29 -18.47
N GLY A 120 0.45 -5.53 -18.21
CA GLY A 120 -0.21 -6.80 -18.53
C GLY A 120 0.28 -7.98 -17.68
N THR A 121 0.84 -7.71 -16.49
CA THR A 121 1.36 -8.74 -15.59
C THR A 121 0.47 -8.87 -14.36
N TYR A 122 0.25 -10.11 -13.91
CA TYR A 122 -0.41 -10.38 -12.65
C TYR A 122 0.59 -10.31 -11.50
N ALA A 123 0.24 -9.55 -10.46
CA ALA A 123 0.96 -9.55 -9.19
C ALA A 123 0.09 -10.18 -8.10
N SER A 124 0.59 -11.23 -7.46
CA SER A 124 -0.08 -11.83 -6.31
C SER A 124 -0.10 -10.88 -5.11
N LYS A 125 -0.98 -11.12 -4.14
CA LYS A 125 -1.03 -10.35 -2.89
C LYS A 125 0.32 -10.38 -2.15
N ASP A 126 0.95 -11.54 -2.10
CA ASP A 126 2.29 -11.72 -1.49
C ASP A 126 3.34 -10.86 -2.22
N ARG A 127 3.37 -10.92 -3.54
CA ARG A 127 4.27 -10.09 -4.35
C ARG A 127 4.06 -8.61 -4.11
N LEU A 128 2.82 -8.14 -4.13
CA LEU A 128 2.49 -6.73 -3.87
C LEU A 128 2.92 -6.28 -2.47
N ALA A 129 2.71 -7.12 -1.45
CA ALA A 129 3.16 -6.85 -0.10
C ALA A 129 4.69 -6.68 -0.02
N ARG A 130 5.44 -7.64 -0.59
CA ARG A 130 6.93 -7.60 -0.60
C ARG A 130 7.47 -6.41 -1.40
N GLU A 131 6.91 -6.14 -2.55
CA GLU A 131 7.31 -4.99 -3.37
C GLU A 131 6.99 -3.66 -2.67
N ALA A 132 5.87 -3.55 -1.95
CA ALA A 132 5.53 -2.37 -1.17
C ALA A 132 6.44 -2.19 0.05
N ILE A 133 6.79 -3.28 0.75
CA ILE A 133 7.79 -3.26 1.82
C ILE A 133 9.13 -2.76 1.27
N LYS A 134 9.61 -3.35 0.19
CA LYS A 134 10.84 -2.91 -0.47
C LYS A 134 10.80 -1.44 -0.87
N LEU A 135 9.70 -1.00 -1.47
CA LEU A 135 9.52 0.38 -1.90
C LEU A 135 9.63 1.35 -0.71
N GLU A 136 8.86 1.13 0.35
CA GLU A 136 8.79 2.05 1.48
C GLU A 136 10.01 1.92 2.40
N ARG A 137 10.47 0.70 2.74
CA ARG A 137 11.54 0.48 3.72
C ARG A 137 12.94 0.62 3.15
N GLU A 138 13.18 0.11 1.94
CA GLU A 138 14.51 0.12 1.33
C GLU A 138 14.69 1.33 0.40
N LEU A 139 13.80 1.54 -0.58
CA LEU A 139 13.99 2.54 -1.61
C LEU A 139 13.63 3.96 -1.14
N CYS A 140 12.62 4.11 -0.29
CA CYS A 140 12.26 5.39 0.32
C CYS A 140 12.91 5.59 1.68
N ALA A 141 13.54 4.57 2.26
CA ALA A 141 14.17 4.59 3.59
C ALA A 141 13.23 5.10 4.71
N GLU A 142 11.93 4.80 4.60
CA GLU A 142 10.96 5.15 5.62
C GLU A 142 11.08 4.20 6.81
N ALA A 143 11.13 4.73 8.01
CA ALA A 143 11.11 3.92 9.24
C ALA A 143 9.73 3.28 9.45
N GLY A 144 9.70 2.05 9.97
CA GLY A 144 8.45 1.36 10.34
C GLY A 144 8.46 -0.13 10.10
N GLY A 145 7.42 -0.79 10.58
CA GLY A 145 7.20 -2.22 10.41
C GLY A 145 6.58 -2.61 9.05
N TRP A 146 6.26 -3.88 8.92
CA TRP A 146 5.77 -4.47 7.67
C TRP A 146 4.26 -4.68 7.62
N GLN A 147 3.55 -4.48 8.73
CA GLN A 147 2.12 -4.82 8.84
C GLN A 147 1.24 -4.07 7.83
N ASP A 148 1.55 -2.80 7.54
CA ASP A 148 0.71 -1.91 6.75
C ASP A 148 0.62 -2.36 5.30
N GLN A 149 1.76 -2.65 4.68
CA GLN A 149 1.86 -3.11 3.31
C GLN A 149 1.18 -4.47 3.14
N ILE A 150 1.39 -5.38 4.10
CA ILE A 150 0.80 -6.72 4.08
C ILE A 150 -0.72 -6.61 4.25
N ALA A 151 -1.20 -5.86 5.22
CA ALA A 151 -2.64 -5.69 5.45
C ALA A 151 -3.34 -5.04 4.25
N ALA A 152 -2.73 -4.03 3.62
CA ALA A 152 -3.27 -3.38 2.43
C ALA A 152 -3.33 -4.34 1.21
N ALA A 153 -2.31 -5.19 1.03
CA ALA A 153 -2.25 -6.14 -0.08
C ALA A 153 -3.21 -7.32 0.09
N PHE A 154 -3.30 -7.88 1.30
CA PHE A 154 -4.12 -9.06 1.55
C PHE A 154 -5.60 -8.72 1.77
N GLY A 155 -5.88 -7.64 2.48
CA GLY A 155 -7.25 -7.24 2.85
C GLY A 155 -7.92 -8.22 3.82
N GLY A 156 -8.98 -7.79 4.48
CA GLY A 156 -9.77 -8.61 5.40
C GLY A 156 -9.21 -8.65 6.82
N LEU A 157 -9.76 -9.55 7.65
CA LEU A 157 -9.33 -9.77 9.03
C LEU A 157 -8.29 -10.88 9.05
N ASN A 158 -7.06 -10.56 9.46
CA ASN A 158 -5.93 -11.47 9.39
C ASN A 158 -5.10 -11.45 10.67
N ARG A 159 -4.49 -12.59 10.96
CA ARG A 159 -3.28 -12.70 11.76
C ARG A 159 -2.08 -12.74 10.81
N ILE A 160 -1.10 -11.90 11.07
CA ILE A 160 0.15 -11.82 10.33
C ILE A 160 1.26 -12.21 11.32
N ASP A 161 1.97 -13.28 11.03
CA ASP A 161 3.10 -13.75 11.84
C ASP A 161 4.41 -13.40 11.10
N PHE A 162 5.41 -12.92 11.84
CA PHE A 162 6.71 -12.48 11.34
C PHE A 162 7.83 -13.30 11.99
N ALA A 163 8.79 -13.74 11.22
CA ALA A 163 10.00 -14.42 11.70
C ALA A 163 11.09 -14.45 10.61
N GLU A 164 12.34 -14.29 11.03
CA GLU A 164 13.52 -14.56 10.17
C GLU A 164 13.50 -13.82 8.81
N GLY A 165 13.09 -12.55 8.81
CA GLY A 165 13.00 -11.74 7.58
C GLY A 165 11.86 -12.10 6.65
N ASP A 166 10.88 -12.87 7.12
CA ASP A 166 9.72 -13.31 6.36
C ASP A 166 8.41 -13.11 7.13
N PHE A 167 7.26 -13.31 6.45
CA PHE A 167 5.95 -13.21 7.06
C PHE A 167 5.01 -14.30 6.53
N SER A 168 4.00 -14.63 7.33
CA SER A 168 2.88 -15.45 6.90
C SER A 168 1.55 -14.82 7.27
N VAL A 169 0.54 -14.95 6.41
CA VAL A 169 -0.78 -14.35 6.61
C VAL A 169 -1.81 -15.45 6.75
N ARG A 170 -2.56 -15.42 7.85
CA ARG A 170 -3.64 -16.36 8.15
C ARG A 170 -4.96 -15.61 8.31
N PRO A 171 -5.94 -15.82 7.42
CA PRO A 171 -7.26 -15.24 7.58
C PRO A 171 -7.93 -15.72 8.88
N ILE A 172 -8.50 -14.80 9.63
CA ILE A 172 -9.31 -15.10 10.82
C ILE A 172 -10.76 -15.21 10.36
N VAL A 173 -11.28 -16.42 10.38
CA VAL A 173 -12.67 -16.70 10.00
C VAL A 173 -13.56 -16.55 11.21
N ILE A 174 -14.51 -15.63 11.14
CA ILE A 174 -15.54 -15.40 12.17
C ILE A 174 -16.93 -15.47 11.54
N SER A 175 -17.93 -15.84 12.36
CA SER A 175 -19.31 -15.87 11.89
C SER A 175 -19.83 -14.46 11.53
N PRO A 176 -20.86 -14.34 10.67
CA PRO A 176 -21.47 -13.06 10.37
C PRO A 176 -21.98 -12.31 11.61
N GLU A 177 -22.46 -13.05 12.62
CA GLU A 177 -22.93 -12.49 13.91
C GLU A 177 -21.77 -11.85 14.65
N ARG A 178 -20.65 -12.56 14.77
CA ARG A 178 -19.43 -12.06 15.43
C ARG A 178 -18.86 -10.85 14.71
N LYS A 179 -18.93 -10.84 13.36
CA LYS A 179 -18.52 -9.68 12.57
C LYS A 179 -19.39 -8.46 12.83
N ARG A 180 -20.73 -8.65 12.95
CA ARG A 180 -21.64 -7.55 13.30
C ARG A 180 -21.36 -7.03 14.70
N GLU A 181 -21.15 -7.91 15.67
CA GLU A 181 -20.80 -7.56 17.05
C GLU A 181 -19.50 -6.76 17.10
N LEU A 182 -18.44 -7.18 16.37
CA LEU A 182 -17.20 -6.43 16.28
C LEU A 182 -17.45 -5.03 15.72
N ASN A 183 -18.16 -4.92 14.61
CA ASN A 183 -18.45 -3.63 13.99
C ASN A 183 -19.24 -2.68 14.89
N SER A 184 -20.18 -3.20 15.69
CA SER A 184 -20.99 -2.39 16.63
C SER A 184 -20.19 -1.85 17.81
N ASN A 185 -19.02 -2.43 18.09
CA ASN A 185 -18.11 -2.00 19.16
C ASN A 185 -16.94 -1.14 18.67
N LEU A 186 -16.92 -0.79 17.37
CA LEU A 186 -15.90 0.07 16.79
C LEU A 186 -16.50 1.42 16.40
N MET A 187 -15.76 2.48 16.66
CA MET A 187 -16.13 3.85 16.30
C MET A 187 -14.91 4.56 15.75
N MET A 188 -15.10 5.30 14.66
CA MET A 188 -14.07 6.17 14.06
C MET A 188 -14.46 7.62 14.30
N PHE A 189 -13.53 8.42 14.79
CA PHE A 189 -13.69 9.85 15.03
C PHE A 189 -12.90 10.66 14.01
#